data_18342117784c2c6bed4672b3007ae17a
#
_entry.id   18342117784c2c6bed4672b3007ae17a
#
_cell.length_a   1.000
_cell.length_b   1.000
_cell.length_c   1.000
_cell.angle_alpha   90.00
_cell.angle_beta   90.00
_cell.angle_gamma   90.00
#
_symmetry.space_group_name_H-M   'P 1'
#
loop_
_entity.id
_entity.type
_entity.pdbx_description
1 polymer ?
#
loop_
_entity_poly.entity_id
_entity_poly.type
_entity_poly.pdbx_seq_one_letter_code
_entity_poly.pdbx_strand_id
1 'polypeptide(L)'
;MLEQSRSTQRRIVMPPSDEKQLTSDIIALATKYGRYGYRRITALLNNEYGWSVNHKRVERIWRNEGLKVPKKQPKRSRLWLNDGSCIRLRPEYKDHVWSYDFMIDRTTNGRVFKILTIIDEYTRECLGLVVQRRITSQEVIDKLFELFILRGIPEHIRSDNGPEFTAKAIRRWLARLGVKTLFIEPGSPWENGYVEFFNGKMREELLNREVFTTLGEAKVLIEQWRREYNQVRPHSARGYRPPAPETILSLVTT
;
A
#
# COMPACT_ATOMS: atom_id res chain seq x y z
N MET A 1 -3.25 48.09 15.17
CA MET A 1 -1.79 47.99 15.48
C MET A 1 -1.53 46.59 16.04
N LEU A 2 -0.55 45.88 15.51
CA LEU A 2 -0.18 44.57 16.07
C LEU A 2 0.58 44.83 17.38
N GLU A 3 0.04 44.35 18.50
CA GLU A 3 0.67 44.45 19.85
C GLU A 3 1.88 43.52 20.03
N GLN A 4 2.73 43.39 19.03
CA GLN A 4 3.98 42.63 19.12
C GLN A 4 5.13 43.51 19.58
N SER A 5 5.92 42.99 20.52
CA SER A 5 7.11 43.68 20.99
C SER A 5 8.11 43.95 19.87
N ARG A 6 8.81 45.07 19.89
CA ARG A 6 9.84 45.42 18.89
C ARG A 6 10.95 44.38 18.78
N SER A 7 11.28 43.70 19.88
CA SER A 7 12.25 42.59 19.90
C SER A 7 11.80 41.39 19.08
N THR A 8 10.51 41.04 19.15
CA THR A 8 9.91 39.95 18.36
C THR A 8 9.91 40.27 16.86
N GLN A 9 9.65 41.55 16.51
CA GLN A 9 9.66 41.99 15.11
C GLN A 9 11.07 42.02 14.50
N ARG A 10 12.11 42.24 15.31
CA ARG A 10 13.51 42.30 14.88
C ARG A 10 14.24 40.97 14.95
N ARG A 11 13.58 39.92 15.45
CA ARG A 11 14.19 38.59 15.56
C ARG A 11 14.41 37.97 14.20
N ILE A 12 15.62 38.04 13.69
CA ILE A 12 16.06 37.26 12.53
C ILE A 12 16.26 35.82 13.01
N VAL A 13 15.39 34.93 12.58
CA VAL A 13 15.53 33.50 12.86
C VAL A 13 16.63 32.95 11.94
N MET A 14 17.81 32.72 12.48
CA MET A 14 18.89 32.03 11.76
C MET A 14 18.45 30.57 11.52
N PRO A 15 18.41 30.08 10.27
CA PRO A 15 18.13 28.67 10.02
C PRO A 15 19.22 27.81 10.64
N PRO A 16 18.90 26.62 11.17
CA PRO A 16 19.88 25.65 11.65
C PRO A 16 20.91 25.33 10.56
N SER A 17 22.15 25.01 10.96
CA SER A 17 23.27 24.73 10.04
C SER A 17 22.98 23.55 9.08
N ASP A 18 22.14 22.62 9.50
CA ASP A 18 21.72 21.42 8.73
C ASP A 18 20.52 21.66 7.79
N GLU A 19 19.98 22.90 7.76
CA GLU A 19 18.76 23.21 7.01
C GLU A 19 18.91 22.99 5.49
N LYS A 20 20.07 23.34 4.94
CA LYS A 20 20.33 23.16 3.51
C LYS A 20 20.36 21.68 3.12
N GLN A 21 21.02 20.83 3.91
CA GLN A 21 21.07 19.39 3.66
C GLN A 21 19.68 18.78 3.81
N LEU A 22 18.95 19.12 4.87
CA LEU A 22 17.59 18.65 5.09
C LEU A 22 16.66 19.03 3.93
N THR A 23 16.78 20.26 3.41
CA THR A 23 15.98 20.73 2.26
C THR A 23 16.31 19.91 1.01
N SER A 24 17.58 19.65 0.74
CA SER A 24 18.01 18.81 -0.39
C SER A 24 17.42 17.40 -0.29
N ASP A 25 17.49 16.78 0.89
CA ASP A 25 16.97 15.43 1.12
C ASP A 25 15.44 15.38 0.98
N ILE A 26 14.73 16.41 1.47
CA ILE A 26 13.27 16.55 1.30
C ILE A 26 12.90 16.61 -0.18
N ILE A 27 13.60 17.43 -0.97
CA ILE A 27 13.34 17.59 -2.42
C ILE A 27 13.63 16.27 -3.15
N ALA A 28 14.76 15.62 -2.85
CA ALA A 28 15.12 14.33 -3.46
C ALA A 28 14.06 13.27 -3.18
N LEU A 29 13.60 13.15 -1.93
CA LEU A 29 12.55 12.21 -1.54
C LEU A 29 11.18 12.58 -2.15
N ALA A 30 10.83 13.86 -2.23
CA ALA A 30 9.59 14.31 -2.87
C ALA A 30 9.58 14.01 -4.37
N THR A 31 10.73 14.11 -5.03
CA THR A 31 10.90 13.76 -6.45
C THR A 31 10.75 12.25 -6.66
N LYS A 32 11.43 11.45 -5.85
CA LYS A 32 11.34 9.98 -5.90
C LYS A 32 9.92 9.50 -5.60
N TYR A 33 9.31 10.01 -4.54
CA TYR A 33 7.99 9.60 -4.04
C TYR A 33 6.92 10.68 -4.28
N GLY A 34 6.66 11.04 -5.50
CA GLY A 34 5.75 12.16 -5.86
C GLY A 34 4.31 12.08 -5.34
N ARG A 35 3.91 10.96 -4.68
CA ARG A 35 2.61 10.77 -4.03
C ARG A 35 2.68 10.81 -2.50
N TYR A 36 3.88 11.03 -1.92
CA TYR A 36 4.04 11.14 -0.48
C TYR A 36 3.97 12.61 -0.04
N GLY A 37 3.16 12.88 0.97
CA GLY A 37 3.14 14.18 1.61
C GLY A 37 4.20 14.29 2.71
N TYR A 38 4.42 15.51 3.22
CA TYR A 38 5.45 15.83 4.21
C TYR A 38 5.51 14.86 5.41
N ARG A 39 4.40 14.30 5.88
CA ARG A 39 4.39 13.35 7.01
C ARG A 39 5.07 12.03 6.68
N ARG A 40 4.86 11.49 5.46
CA ARG A 40 5.56 10.28 5.01
C ARG A 40 7.03 10.56 4.71
N ILE A 41 7.31 11.71 4.12
CA ILE A 41 8.70 12.16 3.90
C ILE A 41 9.42 12.30 5.24
N THR A 42 8.80 12.88 6.28
CA THR A 42 9.37 12.91 7.63
C THR A 42 9.68 11.50 8.16
N ALA A 43 8.76 10.57 7.98
CA ALA A 43 8.99 9.20 8.44
C ALA A 43 10.15 8.52 7.69
N LEU A 44 10.28 8.73 6.38
CA LEU A 44 11.43 8.22 5.62
C LEU A 44 12.75 8.85 6.08
N LEU A 45 12.80 10.17 6.27
CA LEU A 45 13.97 10.87 6.79
C LEU A 45 14.43 10.26 8.11
N ASN A 46 13.50 10.04 9.04
CA ASN A 46 13.83 9.51 10.36
C ASN A 46 14.15 8.01 10.37
N ASN A 47 13.49 7.20 9.53
CA ASN A 47 13.67 5.76 9.54
C ASN A 47 14.85 5.29 8.69
N GLU A 48 15.09 5.94 7.53
CA GLU A 48 16.01 5.44 6.50
C GLU A 48 17.24 6.34 6.32
N TYR A 49 17.12 7.64 6.61
CA TYR A 49 18.16 8.63 6.33
C TYR A 49 18.87 9.17 7.58
N GLY A 50 18.58 8.58 8.74
CA GLY A 50 19.25 8.93 10.00
C GLY A 50 18.92 10.32 10.57
N TRP A 51 17.90 10.99 10.05
CA TRP A 51 17.43 12.25 10.60
C TRP A 51 16.62 12.02 11.89
N SER A 52 16.63 13.03 12.77
CA SER A 52 15.72 13.14 13.91
C SER A 52 14.97 14.46 13.84
N VAL A 53 14.03 14.56 12.91
CA VAL A 53 13.31 15.81 12.62
C VAL A 53 11.83 15.73 12.93
N ASN A 54 11.27 16.84 13.42
CA ASN A 54 9.84 16.96 13.64
C ASN A 54 9.12 17.25 12.30
N HIS A 55 7.96 16.63 12.10
CA HIS A 55 7.14 16.85 10.91
C HIS A 55 6.76 18.33 10.67
N LYS A 56 6.69 19.18 11.72
CA LYS A 56 6.42 20.61 11.57
C LYS A 56 7.57 21.34 10.87
N ARG A 57 8.84 20.93 11.14
CA ARG A 57 10.02 21.48 10.46
C ARG A 57 10.02 21.08 8.98
N VAL A 58 9.73 19.83 8.69
CA VAL A 58 9.60 19.32 7.31
C VAL A 58 8.43 20.00 6.58
N GLU A 59 7.28 20.18 7.24
CA GLU A 59 6.13 20.89 6.67
C GLU A 59 6.45 22.34 6.30
N ARG A 60 7.20 23.05 7.14
CA ARG A 60 7.63 24.43 6.87
C ARG A 60 8.51 24.49 5.62
N ILE A 61 9.52 23.62 5.51
CA ILE A 61 10.39 23.52 4.34
C ILE A 61 9.56 23.14 3.11
N TRP A 62 8.69 22.12 3.23
CA TRP A 62 7.79 21.66 2.18
C TRP A 62 6.97 22.80 1.55
N ARG A 63 6.44 23.70 2.39
CA ARG A 63 5.68 24.87 1.93
C ARG A 63 6.57 25.92 1.29
N ASN A 64 7.73 26.18 1.86
CA ASN A 64 8.69 27.17 1.32
C ASN A 64 9.19 26.77 -0.07
N GLU A 65 9.45 25.48 -0.27
CA GLU A 65 9.87 24.92 -1.57
C GLU A 65 8.69 24.71 -2.56
N GLY A 66 7.48 25.10 -2.20
CA GLY A 66 6.31 24.99 -3.07
C GLY A 66 5.90 23.55 -3.40
N LEU A 67 6.39 22.57 -2.64
CA LEU A 67 6.09 21.16 -2.88
C LEU A 67 4.61 20.86 -2.66
N LYS A 68 4.02 20.07 -3.56
CA LYS A 68 2.60 19.72 -3.52
C LYS A 68 2.40 18.26 -3.91
N VAL A 69 1.49 17.58 -3.21
CA VAL A 69 1.01 16.26 -3.64
C VAL A 69 -0.22 16.48 -4.52
N PRO A 70 -0.31 15.82 -5.69
CA PRO A 70 -1.50 15.90 -6.53
C PRO A 70 -2.75 15.54 -5.73
N LYS A 71 -3.76 16.39 -5.77
CA LYS A 71 -5.04 16.14 -5.08
C LYS A 71 -5.71 14.91 -5.67
N LYS A 72 -6.25 14.05 -4.81
CA LYS A 72 -7.19 13.02 -5.26
C LYS A 72 -8.42 13.68 -5.83
N GLN A 73 -8.92 13.18 -6.96
CA GLN A 73 -10.26 13.54 -7.40
C GLN A 73 -11.26 13.14 -6.30
N PRO A 74 -12.18 14.03 -5.91
CA PRO A 74 -13.20 13.69 -4.94
C PRO A 74 -13.99 12.49 -5.47
N LYS A 75 -14.10 11.44 -4.68
CA LYS A 75 -15.05 10.36 -5.00
C LYS A 75 -16.43 11.00 -5.04
N ARG A 76 -17.20 10.77 -6.10
CA ARG A 76 -18.62 11.09 -6.09
C ARG A 76 -19.22 10.37 -4.88
N SER A 77 -19.74 11.14 -3.92
CA SER A 77 -20.33 10.59 -2.70
C SER A 77 -21.52 9.72 -3.11
N ARG A 78 -21.42 8.41 -2.86
CA ARG A 78 -22.61 7.57 -2.81
C ARG A 78 -23.20 7.76 -1.42
N LEU A 79 -24.47 8.11 -1.33
CA LEU A 79 -25.25 8.05 -0.10
C LEU A 79 -25.34 6.57 0.30
N TRP A 80 -24.57 6.18 1.30
CA TRP A 80 -24.65 4.86 1.90
C TRP A 80 -25.53 4.99 3.14
N LEU A 81 -26.60 4.23 3.18
CA LEU A 81 -27.30 3.94 4.42
C LEU A 81 -26.36 3.03 5.26
N ASN A 82 -25.73 3.63 6.24
CA ASN A 82 -24.89 2.88 7.21
C ASN A 82 -25.82 2.42 8.33
N ASP A 83 -26.61 1.37 8.04
CA ASP A 83 -27.59 0.80 8.98
C ASP A 83 -26.97 -0.18 9.99
N GLY A 84 -25.64 -0.33 9.98
CA GLY A 84 -24.93 -1.22 10.89
C GLY A 84 -25.16 -2.72 10.63
N SER A 85 -25.87 -3.09 9.57
CA SER A 85 -26.24 -4.48 9.28
C SER A 85 -25.07 -5.36 8.83
N CYS A 86 -23.94 -4.78 8.46
CA CYS A 86 -22.80 -5.53 7.95
C CYS A 86 -21.73 -5.71 9.04
N ILE A 87 -21.73 -6.86 9.71
CA ILE A 87 -20.67 -7.25 10.64
C ILE A 87 -19.50 -7.80 9.83
N ARG A 88 -18.57 -6.91 9.45
CA ARG A 88 -17.33 -7.33 8.81
C ARG A 88 -16.41 -7.98 9.83
N LEU A 89 -15.93 -9.21 9.57
CA LEU A 89 -14.83 -9.80 10.33
C LEU A 89 -13.59 -8.92 10.20
N ARG A 90 -13.12 -8.37 11.31
CA ARG A 90 -11.87 -7.59 11.38
C ARG A 90 -10.71 -8.52 11.69
N PRO A 91 -9.55 -8.36 11.07
CA PRO A 91 -8.37 -9.13 11.41
C PRO A 91 -7.90 -8.75 12.82
N GLU A 92 -7.62 -9.72 13.66
CA GLU A 92 -7.20 -9.54 15.06
C GLU A 92 -5.70 -9.74 15.23
N TYR A 93 -5.08 -10.59 14.41
CA TYR A 93 -3.66 -10.91 14.44
C TYR A 93 -3.12 -11.17 13.02
N LYS A 94 -1.80 -11.29 12.91
CA LYS A 94 -1.11 -11.60 11.67
C LYS A 94 -1.57 -12.96 11.13
N ASP A 95 -1.76 -13.03 9.83
CA ASP A 95 -2.22 -14.23 9.10
C ASP A 95 -3.62 -14.74 9.54
N HIS A 96 -4.44 -13.89 10.21
CA HIS A 96 -5.83 -14.22 10.53
C HIS A 96 -6.72 -14.19 9.29
N VAL A 97 -6.66 -13.11 8.52
CA VAL A 97 -7.45 -12.92 7.29
C VAL A 97 -6.54 -12.47 6.16
N TRP A 98 -6.46 -13.27 5.12
CA TRP A 98 -5.86 -12.83 3.86
C TRP A 98 -6.94 -12.39 2.89
N SER A 99 -6.67 -11.34 2.12
CA SER A 99 -7.53 -10.90 1.02
C SER A 99 -6.80 -11.01 -0.29
N TYR A 100 -7.50 -11.42 -1.34
CA TYR A 100 -6.96 -11.31 -2.68
C TYR A 100 -7.95 -10.64 -3.64
N ASP A 101 -7.39 -10.02 -4.69
CA ASP A 101 -8.17 -9.32 -5.72
C ASP A 101 -7.37 -9.24 -7.03
N PHE A 102 -8.06 -8.93 -8.11
CA PHE A 102 -7.48 -8.80 -9.44
C PHE A 102 -7.47 -7.34 -9.91
N MET A 103 -6.34 -6.94 -10.48
CA MET A 103 -6.21 -5.69 -11.21
C MET A 103 -5.94 -5.97 -12.68
N ILE A 104 -6.23 -4.99 -13.52
CA ILE A 104 -5.97 -5.05 -14.95
C ILE A 104 -5.19 -3.82 -15.37
N ASP A 105 -4.18 -4.02 -16.22
CA ASP A 105 -3.43 -2.96 -16.88
C ASP A 105 -3.00 -3.40 -18.29
N ARG A 106 -2.29 -2.52 -19.02
CA ARG A 106 -1.90 -2.74 -20.42
C ARG A 106 -0.45 -2.38 -20.66
N THR A 107 0.17 -3.09 -21.58
CA THR A 107 1.45 -2.70 -22.18
C THR A 107 1.22 -1.69 -23.31
N THR A 108 2.26 -0.95 -23.71
CA THR A 108 2.21 0.09 -24.78
C THR A 108 1.57 -0.37 -26.08
N ASN A 109 1.72 -1.65 -26.41
CA ASN A 109 1.09 -2.26 -27.59
C ASN A 109 -0.41 -2.61 -27.38
N GLY A 110 -1.04 -2.09 -26.31
CA GLY A 110 -2.46 -2.29 -25.99
C GLY A 110 -2.80 -3.65 -25.39
N ARG A 111 -1.85 -4.60 -25.29
CA ARG A 111 -2.11 -5.94 -24.77
C ARG A 111 -2.33 -5.90 -23.26
N VAL A 112 -3.48 -6.40 -22.84
CA VAL A 112 -3.90 -6.46 -21.43
C VAL A 112 -3.04 -7.48 -20.66
N PHE A 113 -2.78 -7.18 -19.38
CA PHE A 113 -2.30 -8.13 -18.39
C PHE A 113 -3.08 -7.99 -17.07
N LYS A 114 -3.13 -9.07 -16.32
CA LYS A 114 -3.77 -9.15 -15.02
C LYS A 114 -2.72 -9.20 -13.91
N ILE A 115 -3.07 -8.65 -12.77
CA ILE A 115 -2.27 -8.68 -11.55
C ILE A 115 -3.16 -9.29 -10.48
N LEU A 116 -2.77 -10.44 -9.93
CA LEU A 116 -3.34 -10.97 -8.69
C LEU A 116 -2.58 -10.35 -7.53
N THR A 117 -3.29 -9.79 -6.56
CA THR A 117 -2.75 -9.24 -5.33
C THR A 117 -3.24 -10.04 -4.14
N ILE A 118 -2.35 -10.43 -3.24
CA ILE A 118 -2.67 -11.16 -2.00
C ILE A 118 -2.06 -10.38 -0.84
N ILE A 119 -2.88 -9.99 0.13
CA ILE A 119 -2.45 -9.21 1.30
C ILE A 119 -2.89 -9.86 2.60
N ASP A 120 -2.11 -9.68 3.65
CA ASP A 120 -2.57 -9.87 5.03
C ASP A 120 -3.30 -8.61 5.51
N GLU A 121 -4.57 -8.76 5.88
CA GLU A 121 -5.41 -7.63 6.30
C GLU A 121 -4.96 -7.00 7.62
N TYR A 122 -4.29 -7.74 8.51
CA TYR A 122 -3.80 -7.22 9.78
C TYR A 122 -2.54 -6.38 9.62
N THR A 123 -1.49 -6.96 9.03
CA THR A 123 -0.20 -6.30 8.84
C THR A 123 -0.19 -5.30 7.69
N ARG A 124 -1.12 -5.40 6.75
CA ARG A 124 -1.16 -4.69 5.45
C ARG A 124 -0.05 -5.11 4.50
N GLU A 125 0.66 -6.17 4.82
CA GLU A 125 1.73 -6.72 3.98
C GLU A 125 1.16 -7.30 2.69
N CYS A 126 1.78 -7.00 1.57
CA CYS A 126 1.53 -7.68 0.31
C CYS A 126 2.30 -9.01 0.30
N LEU A 127 1.61 -10.10 0.55
CA LEU A 127 2.17 -11.44 0.64
C LEU A 127 2.67 -11.95 -0.70
N GLY A 128 1.94 -11.63 -1.77
CA GLY A 128 2.29 -12.08 -3.10
C GLY A 128 1.62 -11.29 -4.21
N LEU A 129 2.30 -11.28 -5.36
CA LEU A 129 1.79 -10.76 -6.62
C LEU A 129 2.01 -11.79 -7.72
N VAL A 130 1.04 -11.92 -8.63
CA VAL A 130 1.18 -12.67 -9.89
C VAL A 130 0.82 -11.75 -11.03
N VAL A 131 1.73 -11.57 -11.99
CA VAL A 131 1.54 -10.69 -13.16
C VAL A 131 1.60 -11.52 -14.43
N GLN A 132 0.46 -11.69 -15.13
CA GLN A 132 0.37 -12.53 -16.32
C GLN A 132 -0.66 -11.99 -17.31
N ARG A 133 -0.60 -12.44 -18.58
CA ARG A 133 -1.63 -12.12 -19.59
C ARG A 133 -2.99 -12.71 -19.23
N ARG A 134 -2.98 -13.90 -18.66
CA ARG A 134 -4.17 -14.58 -18.13
C ARG A 134 -3.80 -15.19 -16.80
N ILE A 135 -4.71 -15.18 -15.86
CA ILE A 135 -4.54 -15.84 -14.57
C ILE A 135 -5.73 -16.80 -14.41
N THR A 136 -5.41 -18.08 -14.30
CA THR A 136 -6.35 -19.17 -14.11
C THR A 136 -6.55 -19.47 -12.63
N SER A 137 -7.57 -20.25 -12.28
CA SER A 137 -7.76 -20.74 -10.90
C SER A 137 -6.56 -21.55 -10.39
N GLN A 138 -5.90 -22.31 -11.29
CA GLN A 138 -4.73 -23.09 -10.89
C GLN A 138 -3.58 -22.19 -10.45
N GLU A 139 -3.30 -21.12 -11.19
CA GLU A 139 -2.23 -20.16 -10.84
C GLU A 139 -2.51 -19.44 -9.52
N VAL A 140 -3.78 -19.17 -9.19
CA VAL A 140 -4.17 -18.64 -7.88
C VAL A 140 -3.92 -19.69 -6.79
N ILE A 141 -4.31 -20.94 -7.00
CA ILE A 141 -4.09 -22.05 -6.07
C ILE A 141 -2.60 -22.27 -5.84
N ASP A 142 -1.79 -22.31 -6.91
CA ASP A 142 -0.35 -22.51 -6.83
C ASP A 142 0.31 -21.40 -6.00
N LYS A 143 -0.11 -20.15 -6.22
CA LYS A 143 0.43 -19.01 -5.44
C LYS A 143 -0.02 -19.04 -3.98
N LEU A 144 -1.25 -19.39 -3.69
CA LEU A 144 -1.73 -19.56 -2.30
C LEU A 144 -1.00 -20.74 -1.62
N PHE A 145 -0.80 -21.84 -2.33
CA PHE A 145 -0.08 -23.00 -1.81
C PHE A 145 1.38 -22.67 -1.46
N GLU A 146 2.09 -21.96 -2.33
CA GLU A 146 3.43 -21.43 -2.04
C GLU A 146 3.43 -20.60 -0.75
N LEU A 147 2.48 -19.70 -0.61
CA LEU A 147 2.36 -18.85 0.58
C LEU A 147 2.00 -19.65 1.84
N PHE A 148 1.19 -20.71 1.73
CA PHE A 148 0.85 -21.58 2.86
C PHE A 148 2.06 -22.35 3.37
N ILE A 149 2.96 -22.78 2.47
CA ILE A 149 4.23 -23.43 2.85
C ILE A 149 5.13 -22.44 3.60
N LEU A 150 5.24 -21.21 3.11
CA LEU A 150 6.16 -20.21 3.63
C LEU A 150 5.70 -19.56 4.94
N ARG A 151 4.38 -19.42 5.15
CA ARG A 151 3.82 -18.61 6.23
C ARG A 151 2.81 -19.35 7.13
N GLY A 152 2.41 -20.53 6.73
CA GLY A 152 1.28 -21.23 7.33
C GLY A 152 -0.05 -20.88 6.66
N ILE A 153 -1.08 -21.63 7.03
CA ILE A 153 -2.43 -21.51 6.47
C ILE A 153 -3.20 -20.45 7.28
N PRO A 154 -3.76 -19.41 6.63
CA PRO A 154 -4.59 -18.43 7.34
C PRO A 154 -5.92 -19.05 7.77
N GLU A 155 -6.54 -18.50 8.79
CA GLU A 155 -7.87 -18.95 9.21
C GLU A 155 -8.94 -18.60 8.18
N HIS A 156 -8.82 -17.42 7.56
CA HIS A 156 -9.81 -16.91 6.64
C HIS A 156 -9.17 -16.37 5.35
N ILE A 157 -9.83 -16.59 4.23
CA ILE A 157 -9.52 -15.92 2.96
C ILE A 157 -10.74 -15.17 2.46
N ARG A 158 -10.54 -13.88 2.12
CA ARG A 158 -11.53 -12.99 1.57
C ARG A 158 -11.25 -12.72 0.10
N SER A 159 -12.30 -12.77 -0.73
CA SER A 159 -12.23 -12.39 -2.15
C SER A 159 -13.56 -11.86 -2.62
N ASP A 160 -13.53 -11.14 -3.74
CA ASP A 160 -14.74 -10.82 -4.48
C ASP A 160 -15.35 -12.07 -5.15
N ASN A 161 -16.57 -11.91 -5.64
CA ASN A 161 -17.26 -12.94 -6.42
C ASN A 161 -16.81 -12.92 -7.90
N GLY A 162 -15.50 -13.13 -8.15
CA GLY A 162 -14.95 -13.24 -9.50
C GLY A 162 -15.65 -14.31 -10.37
N PRO A 163 -15.25 -14.50 -11.63
CA PRO A 163 -15.94 -15.42 -12.56
C PRO A 163 -16.22 -16.76 -11.89
N GLU A 164 -17.50 -17.15 -11.86
CA GLU A 164 -18.05 -18.26 -11.04
C GLU A 164 -17.22 -19.55 -11.05
N PHE A 165 -16.62 -19.87 -12.20
CA PHE A 165 -15.87 -21.11 -12.35
C PHE A 165 -14.53 -21.07 -11.58
N THR A 166 -13.81 -19.96 -11.64
CA THR A 166 -12.53 -19.76 -10.93
C THR A 166 -12.77 -19.73 -9.43
N ALA A 167 -13.81 -19.03 -8.98
CA ALA A 167 -14.16 -18.98 -7.57
C ALA A 167 -14.53 -20.36 -6.98
N LYS A 168 -15.29 -21.19 -7.70
CA LYS A 168 -15.71 -22.53 -7.24
C LYS A 168 -14.52 -23.50 -7.05
N ALA A 169 -13.54 -23.49 -7.97
CA ALA A 169 -12.36 -24.35 -7.85
C ALA A 169 -11.51 -23.97 -6.63
N ILE A 170 -11.25 -22.70 -6.45
CA ILE A 170 -10.50 -22.17 -5.30
C ILE A 170 -11.23 -22.47 -4.00
N ARG A 171 -12.55 -22.25 -3.94
CA ARG A 171 -13.37 -22.56 -2.75
C ARG A 171 -13.27 -24.01 -2.34
N ARG A 172 -13.42 -24.96 -3.29
CA ARG A 172 -13.34 -26.39 -3.01
C ARG A 172 -11.96 -26.77 -2.47
N TRP A 173 -10.92 -26.18 -3.04
CA TRP A 173 -9.55 -26.41 -2.58
C TRP A 173 -9.33 -25.87 -1.16
N LEU A 174 -9.73 -24.63 -0.88
CA LEU A 174 -9.63 -24.02 0.46
C LEU A 174 -10.44 -24.79 1.52
N ALA A 175 -11.66 -25.22 1.16
CA ALA A 175 -12.50 -26.02 2.08
C ALA A 175 -11.84 -27.34 2.47
N ARG A 176 -11.10 -28.01 1.56
CA ARG A 176 -10.34 -29.23 1.88
C ARG A 176 -9.21 -28.98 2.88
N LEU A 177 -8.68 -27.77 2.94
CA LEU A 177 -7.62 -27.35 3.85
C LEU A 177 -8.19 -26.74 5.16
N GLY A 178 -9.50 -26.71 5.33
CA GLY A 178 -10.14 -26.14 6.51
C GLY A 178 -10.17 -24.61 6.56
N VAL A 179 -9.79 -23.93 5.45
CA VAL A 179 -9.78 -22.47 5.37
C VAL A 179 -11.20 -21.94 5.17
N LYS A 180 -11.62 -21.03 6.03
CA LYS A 180 -12.93 -20.36 5.91
C LYS A 180 -12.89 -19.28 4.84
N THR A 181 -13.78 -19.35 3.87
CA THR A 181 -13.89 -18.33 2.82
C THR A 181 -14.91 -17.27 3.20
N LEU A 182 -14.47 -16.00 3.19
CA LEU A 182 -15.32 -14.84 3.42
C LEU A 182 -15.68 -14.22 2.05
N PHE A 183 -16.95 -14.34 1.68
CA PHE A 183 -17.41 -13.77 0.41
C PHE A 183 -18.00 -12.39 0.65
N ILE A 184 -17.70 -11.50 -0.30
CA ILE A 184 -18.30 -10.19 -0.36
C ILE A 184 -19.72 -10.35 -0.91
N GLU A 185 -20.70 -9.89 -0.16
CA GLU A 185 -22.07 -9.87 -0.66
C GLU A 185 -22.20 -8.94 -1.87
N PRO A 186 -23.01 -9.30 -2.87
CA PRO A 186 -23.28 -8.42 -3.99
C PRO A 186 -23.78 -7.05 -3.49
N GLY A 187 -23.06 -5.98 -3.83
CA GLY A 187 -23.38 -4.63 -3.36
C GLY A 187 -22.60 -4.15 -2.13
N SER A 188 -21.74 -4.99 -1.52
CA SER A 188 -20.95 -4.68 -0.33
C SER A 188 -19.44 -4.52 -0.59
N PRO A 189 -18.99 -3.62 -1.51
CA PRO A 189 -17.58 -3.48 -1.87
C PRO A 189 -16.69 -3.07 -0.68
N TRP A 190 -17.25 -2.46 0.37
CA TRP A 190 -16.50 -2.09 1.58
C TRP A 190 -15.93 -3.28 2.36
N GLU A 191 -16.44 -4.48 2.14
CA GLU A 191 -15.93 -5.68 2.77
C GLU A 191 -14.50 -6.02 2.30
N ASN A 192 -14.16 -5.70 1.05
CA ASN A 192 -12.82 -5.89 0.46
C ASN A 192 -11.90 -4.65 0.59
N GLY A 193 -12.28 -3.69 1.41
CA GLY A 193 -11.63 -2.38 1.47
C GLY A 193 -10.12 -2.40 1.76
N TYR A 194 -9.54 -3.48 2.28
CA TYR A 194 -8.11 -3.58 2.52
C TYR A 194 -7.31 -3.83 1.24
N VAL A 195 -7.70 -4.82 0.46
CA VAL A 195 -7.04 -5.10 -0.82
C VAL A 195 -7.37 -4.03 -1.86
N GLU A 196 -8.59 -3.49 -1.85
CA GLU A 196 -8.95 -2.34 -2.70
C GLU A 196 -8.07 -1.10 -2.38
N PHE A 197 -7.83 -0.84 -1.09
CA PHE A 197 -6.93 0.23 -0.70
C PHE A 197 -5.51 -0.01 -1.18
N PHE A 198 -5.00 -1.24 -1.06
CA PHE A 198 -3.69 -1.64 -1.58
C PHE A 198 -3.62 -1.44 -3.09
N ASN A 199 -4.61 -1.97 -3.83
CA ASN A 199 -4.72 -1.84 -5.28
C ASN A 199 -4.78 -0.37 -5.73
N GLY A 200 -5.54 0.45 -5.00
CA GLY A 200 -5.58 1.89 -5.21
C GLY A 200 -4.21 2.55 -5.03
N LYS A 201 -3.39 2.07 -4.07
CA LYS A 201 -2.03 2.59 -3.87
C LYS A 201 -1.08 2.14 -4.99
N MET A 202 -1.13 0.89 -5.39
CA MET A 202 -0.35 0.40 -6.53
C MET A 202 -0.68 1.21 -7.79
N ARG A 203 -1.96 1.48 -8.04
CA ARG A 203 -2.37 2.29 -9.19
C ARG A 203 -1.86 3.72 -9.11
N GLU A 204 -2.01 4.39 -7.96
CA GLU A 204 -1.58 5.77 -7.78
C GLU A 204 -0.05 5.95 -7.78
N GLU A 205 0.67 5.02 -7.18
CA GLU A 205 2.11 5.15 -6.89
C GLU A 205 2.99 4.51 -7.97
N LEU A 206 2.45 3.53 -8.75
CA LEU A 206 3.17 2.84 -9.82
C LEU A 206 2.43 2.87 -11.17
N LEU A 207 1.29 2.19 -11.29
CA LEU A 207 0.68 1.91 -12.60
C LEU A 207 0.30 3.15 -13.40
N ASN A 208 -0.11 4.24 -12.74
CA ASN A 208 -0.44 5.51 -13.40
C ASN A 208 0.81 6.39 -13.69
N ARG A 209 2.01 5.95 -13.30
CA ARG A 209 3.25 6.72 -13.47
C ARG A 209 4.20 6.06 -14.43
N GLU A 210 4.08 4.76 -14.60
CA GLU A 210 4.95 3.96 -15.46
C GLU A 210 4.24 3.57 -16.76
N VAL A 211 5.02 3.45 -17.80
CA VAL A 211 4.57 2.99 -19.12
C VAL A 211 5.28 1.67 -19.41
N PHE A 212 4.55 0.56 -19.37
CA PHE A 212 5.12 -0.76 -19.54
C PHE A 212 5.26 -1.12 -21.03
N THR A 213 6.46 -1.32 -21.52
CA THR A 213 6.72 -1.74 -22.91
C THR A 213 6.51 -3.24 -23.09
N THR A 214 6.89 -4.03 -22.09
CA THR A 214 6.76 -5.50 -22.08
C THR A 214 6.13 -6.03 -20.81
N LEU A 215 5.63 -7.26 -20.86
CA LEU A 215 5.16 -7.95 -19.65
C LEU A 215 6.30 -8.28 -18.69
N GLY A 216 7.50 -8.53 -19.20
CA GLY A 216 8.69 -8.77 -18.37
C GLY A 216 9.05 -7.55 -17.54
N GLU A 217 9.08 -6.38 -18.17
CA GLU A 217 9.29 -5.11 -17.49
C GLU A 217 8.22 -4.86 -16.41
N ALA A 218 6.93 -5.04 -16.75
CA ALA A 218 5.84 -4.91 -15.79
C ALA A 218 6.03 -5.83 -14.55
N LYS A 219 6.45 -7.09 -14.76
CA LYS A 219 6.74 -8.02 -13.65
C LYS A 219 7.83 -7.50 -12.73
N VAL A 220 8.93 -7.01 -13.30
CA VAL A 220 10.08 -6.51 -12.52
C VAL A 220 9.68 -5.27 -11.71
N LEU A 221 9.07 -4.27 -12.34
CA LEU A 221 8.71 -3.01 -11.69
C LEU A 221 7.62 -3.20 -10.63
N ILE A 222 6.64 -4.06 -10.89
CA ILE A 222 5.57 -4.36 -9.91
C ILE A 222 6.15 -5.11 -8.70
N GLU A 223 7.07 -6.06 -8.90
CA GLU A 223 7.71 -6.77 -7.80
C GLU A 223 8.66 -5.85 -7.00
N GLN A 224 9.39 -4.97 -7.67
CA GLN A 224 10.21 -3.95 -7.00
C GLN A 224 9.35 -3.03 -6.13
N TRP A 225 8.21 -2.55 -6.66
CA TRP A 225 7.27 -1.72 -5.91
C TRP A 225 6.68 -2.49 -4.71
N ARG A 226 6.36 -3.80 -4.85
CA ARG A 226 5.89 -4.62 -3.74
C ARG A 226 6.90 -4.68 -2.59
N ARG A 227 8.17 -4.89 -2.91
CA ARG A 227 9.25 -4.90 -1.90
C ARG A 227 9.36 -3.54 -1.21
N GLU A 228 9.34 -2.47 -1.97
CA GLU A 228 9.38 -1.11 -1.42
C GLU A 228 8.14 -0.79 -0.58
N TYR A 229 6.94 -1.22 -1.02
CA TYR A 229 5.70 -1.11 -0.26
C TYR A 229 5.79 -1.83 1.09
N ASN A 230 6.32 -3.03 1.13
CA ASN A 230 6.41 -3.84 2.34
C ASN A 230 7.52 -3.38 3.29
N GLN A 231 8.67 -2.96 2.76
CA GLN A 231 9.90 -2.76 3.55
C GLN A 231 10.19 -1.30 3.88
N VAL A 232 9.77 -0.38 3.02
CA VAL A 232 10.17 1.04 3.11
C VAL A 232 8.99 1.98 3.29
N ARG A 233 7.84 1.68 2.64
CA ARG A 233 6.71 2.59 2.58
C ARG A 233 6.09 2.88 3.95
N PRO A 234 6.04 4.17 4.41
CA PRO A 234 5.43 4.50 5.68
C PRO A 234 3.89 4.36 5.65
N HIS A 235 3.34 3.62 6.61
CA HIS A 235 1.90 3.42 6.77
C HIS A 235 1.36 4.18 7.99
N SER A 236 0.47 5.15 7.78
CA SER A 236 -0.10 5.95 8.87
C SER A 236 -0.86 5.12 9.92
N ALA A 237 -1.55 4.06 9.48
CA ALA A 237 -2.25 3.14 10.38
C ALA A 237 -1.32 2.29 11.28
N ARG A 238 0.00 2.28 11.00
CA ARG A 238 1.03 1.56 11.74
C ARG A 238 2.07 2.51 12.35
N GLY A 239 1.68 3.74 12.67
CA GLY A 239 2.59 4.73 13.21
C GLY A 239 3.73 5.09 12.25
N TYR A 240 3.46 5.06 10.95
CA TYR A 240 4.43 5.31 9.87
C TYR A 240 5.54 4.25 9.74
N ARG A 241 5.37 3.06 10.34
CA ARG A 241 6.24 1.90 10.06
C ARG A 241 5.81 1.20 8.78
N PRO A 242 6.74 0.55 8.04
CA PRO A 242 6.38 -0.30 6.90
C PRO A 242 5.62 -1.56 7.36
N PRO A 243 4.89 -2.26 6.45
CA PRO A 243 4.08 -3.44 6.78
C PRO A 243 4.89 -4.62 7.31
N ALA A 244 6.09 -4.85 6.78
CA ALA A 244 6.88 -6.04 7.05
C ALA A 244 8.23 -5.78 7.78
N PRO A 245 8.29 -4.94 8.83
CA PRO A 245 9.55 -4.77 9.56
C PRO A 245 9.92 -6.04 10.36
N GLU A 246 8.94 -6.88 10.70
CA GLU A 246 9.13 -8.06 11.56
C GLU A 246 9.48 -9.34 10.79
N THR A 247 9.06 -9.45 9.53
CA THR A 247 9.36 -10.63 8.69
C THR A 247 10.79 -10.67 8.16
N ILE A 248 11.45 -9.53 8.09
CA ILE A 248 12.86 -9.42 7.63
C ILE A 248 13.81 -9.88 8.73
N LEU A 249 13.49 -9.65 9.99
CA LEU A 249 14.31 -10.01 11.14
C LEU A 249 14.37 -11.53 11.38
N SER A 250 13.35 -12.29 10.98
CA SER A 250 13.33 -13.74 11.15
C SER A 250 14.14 -14.53 10.11
N LEU A 251 14.54 -13.91 9.00
CA LEU A 251 15.39 -14.54 7.96
C LEU A 251 16.90 -14.30 8.18
N VAL A 252 17.27 -13.43 9.12
CA VAL A 252 18.68 -13.06 9.41
C VAL A 252 19.21 -13.79 10.66
N THR A 253 18.36 -14.51 11.38
CA THR A 253 18.71 -15.20 12.65
C THR A 253 18.75 -16.73 12.54
N THR A 254 18.94 -17.28 11.36
CA THR A 254 19.25 -18.73 11.18
C THR A 254 20.55 -18.91 10.44
#